data_512e949f66fe155e6347063f03be8753
#
_entry.id   512e949f66fe155e6347063f03be8753
#
_cell.length_a   1.000
_cell.length_b   1.000
_cell.length_c   1.000
_cell.angle_alpha   90.00
_cell.angle_beta   90.00
_cell.angle_gamma   90.00
#
_symmetry.space_group_name_H-M   'P 1'
#
loop_
_entity.id
_entity.type
_entity.pdbx_description
1 polymer ?
#
loop_
_entity_poly.entity_id
_entity_poly.type
_entity_poly.pdbx_seq_one_letter_code
_entity_poly.pdbx_strand_id
1 'polypeptide(L)'
;MRRFFCCLLLASLAMPALAAFDVGELMGELARHRGGRAKFVEKKTIALLDKPLVSAGEMTYSAPGRLEKRTLTPRPETLVLDGEVLSIERDKQKLTVNLASQPEALAFIDSIRGTLTGNRAALERSYLLHLAGTSDKWTLTLLPSEQKIAALVQRITVSGGRGRVRSIEYLQADGDRSLLTIEPIETR
;
A
#
# COMPACT_ATOMS: atom_id res chain seq x y z
N MET A 1 59.17 29.19 38.61
CA MET A 1 58.69 27.99 37.92
C MET A 1 57.17 28.11 37.80
N ARG A 2 56.67 28.59 36.64
CA ARG A 2 55.23 28.75 36.37
C ARG A 2 54.78 27.61 35.46
N ARG A 3 53.98 26.68 35.98
CA ARG A 3 53.40 25.60 35.22
C ARG A 3 52.15 26.13 34.53
N PHE A 4 52.19 26.28 33.20
CA PHE A 4 51.01 26.52 32.35
C PHE A 4 50.25 25.20 32.18
N PHE A 5 49.02 25.14 32.71
CA PHE A 5 48.11 24.04 32.50
C PHE A 5 47.24 24.38 31.32
N CYS A 6 47.49 23.76 30.19
CA CYS A 6 46.75 23.95 28.93
C CYS A 6 45.52 23.01 28.97
N CYS A 7 44.34 23.53 29.35
CA CYS A 7 43.08 22.80 29.22
C CYS A 7 42.65 22.80 27.75
N LEU A 8 42.81 21.66 27.11
CA LEU A 8 42.30 21.40 25.78
C LEU A 8 40.79 21.09 25.91
N LEU A 9 39.89 22.05 25.60
CA LEU A 9 38.47 21.84 25.45
C LEU A 9 38.20 21.05 24.16
N LEU A 10 37.94 19.74 24.25
CA LEU A 10 37.35 18.98 23.18
C LEU A 10 35.86 19.36 23.03
N ALA A 11 35.56 20.25 22.11
CA ALA A 11 34.16 20.47 21.67
C ALA A 11 33.72 19.27 20.82
N SER A 12 32.98 18.34 21.44
CA SER A 12 32.33 17.26 20.73
C SER A 12 31.20 17.87 19.86
N LEU A 13 31.41 17.93 18.56
CA LEU A 13 30.39 18.21 17.57
C LEU A 13 29.40 17.03 17.56
N ALA A 14 28.32 17.15 18.32
CA ALA A 14 27.17 16.28 18.20
C ALA A 14 26.52 16.59 16.85
N MET A 15 26.84 15.78 15.81
CA MET A 15 26.07 15.79 14.58
C MET A 15 24.64 15.35 14.90
N PRO A 16 23.60 16.15 14.52
CA PRO A 16 22.24 15.69 14.63
C PRO A 16 22.10 14.43 13.77
N ALA A 17 21.79 13.29 14.40
CA ALA A 17 21.37 12.10 13.69
C ALA A 17 20.06 12.46 12.96
N LEU A 18 20.11 12.62 11.63
CA LEU A 18 18.92 12.69 10.80
C LEU A 18 18.16 11.40 11.08
N ALA A 19 17.01 11.50 11.73
CA ALA A 19 16.13 10.35 11.95
C ALA A 19 15.87 9.72 10.57
N ALA A 20 16.21 8.44 10.43
CA ALA A 20 15.96 7.73 9.18
C ALA A 20 14.44 7.59 9.01
N PHE A 21 13.93 7.90 7.81
CA PHE A 21 12.53 7.71 7.47
C PHE A 21 12.12 6.24 7.70
N ASP A 22 11.21 6.01 8.64
CA ASP A 22 10.82 4.68 9.07
C ASP A 22 9.35 4.35 8.76
N VAL A 23 8.95 3.09 9.06
CA VAL A 23 7.57 2.62 8.84
C VAL A 23 6.56 3.43 9.65
N GLY A 24 6.91 3.85 10.87
CA GLY A 24 6.02 4.64 11.72
C GLY A 24 5.75 6.02 11.12
N GLU A 25 6.80 6.69 10.63
CA GLU A 25 6.68 7.98 9.96
C GLU A 25 5.85 7.86 8.67
N LEU A 26 6.11 6.84 7.83
CA LEU A 26 5.31 6.58 6.64
C LEU A 26 3.83 6.36 6.98
N MET A 27 3.53 5.53 7.98
CA MET A 27 2.14 5.28 8.40
C MET A 27 1.49 6.56 8.92
N GLY A 28 2.22 7.40 9.66
CA GLY A 28 1.75 8.72 10.09
C GLY A 28 1.44 9.66 8.92
N GLU A 29 2.25 9.64 7.86
CA GLU A 29 1.97 10.42 6.64
C GLU A 29 0.73 9.91 5.91
N LEU A 30 0.60 8.59 5.72
CA LEU A 30 -0.55 7.97 5.05
C LEU A 30 -1.85 8.24 5.81
N ALA A 31 -1.85 8.16 7.14
CA ALA A 31 -3.02 8.40 8.00
C ALA A 31 -3.62 9.81 7.88
N ARG A 32 -2.83 10.80 7.44
CA ARG A 32 -3.32 12.18 7.21
C ARG A 32 -4.25 12.29 6.01
N HIS A 33 -4.18 11.33 5.06
CA HIS A 33 -5.01 11.33 3.86
C HIS A 33 -6.36 10.66 4.16
N ARG A 34 -7.40 11.48 4.35
CA ARG A 34 -8.75 11.03 4.74
C ARG A 34 -9.60 10.57 3.56
N GLY A 35 -9.12 10.73 2.34
CA GLY A 35 -9.82 10.31 1.14
C GLY A 35 -9.31 11.00 -0.11
N GLY A 36 -9.85 10.61 -1.25
CA GLY A 36 -9.53 11.19 -2.54
C GLY A 36 -10.00 10.34 -3.70
N ARG A 37 -9.91 10.94 -4.88
CA ARG A 37 -10.18 10.26 -6.16
C ARG A 37 -8.88 10.13 -6.95
N ALA A 38 -8.77 9.06 -7.71
CA ALA A 38 -7.62 8.83 -8.58
C ALA A 38 -8.06 8.10 -9.86
N LYS A 39 -7.32 8.31 -10.93
CA LYS A 39 -7.32 7.39 -12.08
C LYS A 39 -6.40 6.23 -11.79
N PHE A 40 -6.69 5.08 -12.38
CA PHE A 40 -5.78 3.96 -12.34
C PHE A 40 -5.59 3.31 -13.70
N VAL A 41 -4.43 2.70 -13.88
CA VAL A 41 -4.15 1.72 -14.91
C VAL A 41 -3.62 0.47 -14.22
N GLU A 42 -4.23 -0.67 -14.48
CA GLU A 42 -3.78 -1.96 -13.96
C GLU A 42 -3.30 -2.83 -15.12
N LYS A 43 -2.09 -3.35 -14.98
CA LYS A 43 -1.49 -4.31 -15.90
C LYS A 43 -1.35 -5.65 -15.17
N LYS A 44 -2.15 -6.64 -15.58
CA LYS A 44 -2.09 -7.99 -15.02
C LYS A 44 -1.37 -8.91 -16.01
N THR A 45 -0.23 -9.45 -15.59
CA THR A 45 0.52 -10.48 -16.31
C THR A 45 0.14 -11.82 -15.71
N ILE A 46 -0.44 -12.67 -16.54
CA ILE A 46 -0.87 -14.04 -16.19
C ILE A 46 0.08 -14.99 -16.87
N ALA A 47 0.66 -15.92 -16.11
CA ALA A 47 1.69 -16.85 -16.63
C ALA A 47 1.23 -17.69 -17.84
N LEU A 48 -0.09 -17.94 -17.94
CA LEU A 48 -0.69 -18.70 -19.03
C LEU A 48 -1.05 -17.86 -20.27
N LEU A 49 -0.86 -16.54 -20.23
CA LEU A 49 -1.23 -15.64 -21.33
C LEU A 49 0.01 -14.97 -21.94
N ASP A 50 0.08 -14.96 -23.28
CA ASP A 50 1.16 -14.30 -24.02
C ASP A 50 1.19 -12.78 -23.87
N LYS A 51 0.05 -12.18 -23.55
CA LYS A 51 -0.08 -10.72 -23.42
C LYS A 51 -0.72 -10.34 -22.10
N PRO A 52 -0.23 -9.26 -21.47
CA PRO A 52 -0.86 -8.74 -20.27
C PRO A 52 -2.29 -8.26 -20.52
N LEU A 53 -3.15 -8.43 -19.55
CA LEU A 53 -4.45 -7.78 -19.49
C LEU A 53 -4.27 -6.37 -18.94
N VAL A 54 -4.80 -5.39 -19.67
CA VAL A 54 -4.74 -3.98 -19.23
C VAL A 54 -6.14 -3.49 -18.96
N SER A 55 -6.37 -2.93 -17.80
CA SER A 55 -7.61 -2.28 -17.42
C SER A 55 -7.35 -0.87 -16.90
N ALA A 56 -8.34 0.01 -17.03
CA ALA A 56 -8.24 1.39 -16.56
C ALA A 56 -9.58 1.89 -16.06
N GLY A 57 -9.53 2.89 -15.17
CA GLY A 57 -10.72 3.47 -14.60
C GLY A 57 -10.43 4.47 -13.50
N GLU A 58 -11.34 4.57 -12.54
CA GLU A 58 -11.25 5.49 -11.42
C GLU A 58 -11.34 4.74 -10.08
N MET A 59 -10.72 5.31 -9.07
CA MET A 59 -10.78 4.84 -7.69
C MET A 59 -11.19 5.98 -6.79
N THR A 60 -11.97 5.66 -5.76
CA THR A 60 -12.32 6.60 -4.69
C THR A 60 -12.01 5.93 -3.36
N TYR A 61 -11.26 6.63 -2.52
CA TYR A 61 -11.03 6.24 -1.14
C TYR A 61 -11.73 7.21 -0.20
N SER A 62 -12.34 6.70 0.85
CA SER A 62 -12.94 7.47 1.94
C SER A 62 -12.64 6.80 3.27
N ALA A 63 -11.96 7.54 4.17
CA ALA A 63 -11.67 7.03 5.51
C ALA A 63 -12.96 6.71 6.28
N PRO A 64 -12.98 5.69 7.14
CA PRO A 64 -11.83 4.93 7.60
C PRO A 64 -11.49 3.69 6.76
N GLY A 65 -12.11 3.43 5.63
CA GLY A 65 -11.75 2.23 4.87
C GLY A 65 -12.70 1.86 3.75
N ARG A 66 -13.55 2.80 3.29
CA ARG A 66 -14.36 2.57 2.09
C ARG A 66 -13.50 2.82 0.86
N LEU A 67 -13.41 1.81 0.00
CA LEU A 67 -12.71 1.88 -1.28
C LEU A 67 -13.66 1.48 -2.41
N GLU A 68 -13.74 2.31 -3.43
CA GLU A 68 -14.46 2.00 -4.66
C GLU A 68 -13.47 1.99 -5.83
N LYS A 69 -13.47 0.92 -6.61
CA LYS A 69 -12.71 0.77 -7.86
C LYS A 69 -13.70 0.59 -9.00
N ARG A 70 -13.78 1.57 -9.88
CA ARG A 70 -14.63 1.54 -11.07
C ARG A 70 -13.76 1.33 -12.30
N THR A 71 -13.73 0.12 -12.81
CA THR A 71 -13.09 -0.21 -14.08
C THR A 71 -13.98 0.26 -15.21
N LEU A 72 -13.43 0.99 -16.17
CA LEU A 72 -14.13 1.52 -17.34
C LEU A 72 -13.79 0.72 -18.59
N THR A 73 -12.55 0.25 -18.70
CA THR A 73 -12.04 -0.53 -19.84
C THR A 73 -11.24 -1.72 -19.33
N PRO A 74 -11.22 -2.86 -20.07
CA PRO A 74 -11.97 -3.16 -21.29
C PRO A 74 -13.43 -3.49 -21.04
N ARG A 75 -13.79 -3.92 -19.81
CA ARG A 75 -15.17 -4.24 -19.39
C ARG A 75 -15.52 -3.42 -18.15
N PRO A 76 -16.69 -2.76 -18.14
CA PRO A 76 -17.15 -2.06 -16.96
C PRO A 76 -17.34 -3.02 -15.76
N GLU A 77 -16.78 -2.65 -14.63
CA GLU A 77 -16.93 -3.34 -13.36
C GLU A 77 -16.81 -2.34 -12.23
N THR A 78 -17.66 -2.47 -11.24
CA THR A 78 -17.55 -1.69 -10.00
C THR A 78 -17.30 -2.63 -8.84
N LEU A 79 -16.24 -2.37 -8.09
CA LEU A 79 -15.88 -3.06 -6.88
C LEU A 79 -15.96 -2.06 -5.73
N VAL A 80 -16.74 -2.38 -4.71
CA VAL A 80 -16.89 -1.56 -3.51
C VAL A 80 -16.53 -2.40 -2.30
N LEU A 81 -15.53 -1.96 -1.57
CA LEU A 81 -15.18 -2.46 -0.25
C LEU A 81 -15.73 -1.48 0.78
N ASP A 82 -16.55 -1.97 1.72
CA ASP A 82 -17.09 -1.20 2.84
C ASP A 82 -17.07 -2.06 4.09
N GLY A 83 -16.21 -1.70 5.04
CA GLY A 83 -15.93 -2.59 6.17
C GLY A 83 -15.42 -3.96 5.71
N GLU A 84 -16.10 -5.03 6.09
CA GLU A 84 -15.79 -6.41 5.70
C GLU A 84 -16.67 -6.90 4.54
N VAL A 85 -17.41 -6.02 3.90
CA VAL A 85 -18.28 -6.36 2.79
C VAL A 85 -17.64 -5.92 1.48
N LEU A 86 -17.41 -6.88 0.58
CA LEU A 86 -16.98 -6.65 -0.78
C LEU A 86 -18.17 -6.86 -1.73
N SER A 87 -18.54 -5.82 -2.47
CA SER A 87 -19.55 -5.88 -3.52
C SER A 87 -18.88 -5.74 -4.88
N ILE A 88 -19.22 -6.62 -5.81
CA ILE A 88 -18.73 -6.62 -7.18
C ILE A 88 -19.96 -6.54 -8.10
N GLU A 89 -19.98 -5.55 -8.98
CA GLU A 89 -21.03 -5.39 -9.98
C GLU A 89 -20.41 -5.42 -11.37
N ARG A 90 -20.87 -6.37 -12.19
CA ARG A 90 -20.44 -6.57 -13.58
C ARG A 90 -21.63 -7.08 -14.40
N ASP A 91 -21.83 -6.54 -15.59
CA ASP A 91 -22.87 -6.98 -16.55
C ASP A 91 -24.28 -7.09 -15.93
N LYS A 92 -24.66 -6.13 -15.06
CA LYS A 92 -25.92 -6.09 -14.28
C LYS A 92 -26.04 -7.21 -13.23
N GLN A 93 -25.01 -8.01 -13.03
CA GLN A 93 -24.94 -8.97 -11.94
C GLN A 93 -24.23 -8.35 -10.74
N LYS A 94 -24.75 -8.59 -9.56
CA LYS A 94 -24.16 -8.14 -8.31
C LYS A 94 -23.83 -9.33 -7.43
N LEU A 95 -22.56 -9.45 -7.06
CA LEU A 95 -22.08 -10.40 -6.06
C LEU A 95 -21.70 -9.63 -4.80
N THR A 96 -22.11 -10.13 -3.65
CA THR A 96 -21.70 -9.58 -2.35
C THR A 96 -21.05 -10.69 -1.53
N VAL A 97 -19.85 -10.42 -1.04
CA VAL A 97 -19.04 -11.35 -0.24
C VAL A 97 -18.79 -10.73 1.13
N ASN A 98 -19.06 -11.48 2.19
CA ASN A 98 -18.62 -11.12 3.54
C ASN A 98 -17.21 -11.69 3.74
N LEU A 99 -16.23 -10.82 3.87
CA LEU A 99 -14.82 -11.17 4.03
C LEU A 99 -14.49 -11.78 5.40
N ALA A 100 -15.35 -11.55 6.42
CA ALA A 100 -15.17 -12.18 7.74
C ALA A 100 -15.17 -13.71 7.67
N SER A 101 -15.85 -14.29 6.67
CA SER A 101 -15.86 -15.74 6.41
C SER A 101 -14.73 -16.23 5.52
N GLN A 102 -13.83 -15.33 5.08
CA GLN A 102 -12.75 -15.60 4.14
C GLN A 102 -11.44 -14.98 4.66
N PRO A 103 -10.81 -15.54 5.71
CA PRO A 103 -9.73 -14.90 6.43
C PRO A 103 -8.51 -14.58 5.55
N GLU A 104 -8.22 -15.40 4.54
CA GLU A 104 -7.11 -15.16 3.62
C GLU A 104 -7.42 -13.96 2.68
N ALA A 105 -8.65 -13.87 2.19
CA ALA A 105 -9.09 -12.74 1.38
C ALA A 105 -9.17 -11.46 2.22
N LEU A 106 -9.61 -11.57 3.48
CA LEU A 106 -9.63 -10.45 4.42
C LEU A 106 -8.21 -9.92 4.68
N ALA A 107 -7.23 -10.80 4.91
CA ALA A 107 -5.84 -10.39 5.11
C ALA A 107 -5.29 -9.62 3.90
N PHE A 108 -5.60 -10.07 2.68
CA PHE A 108 -5.24 -9.36 1.45
C PHE A 108 -5.88 -7.97 1.37
N ILE A 109 -7.17 -7.85 1.66
CA ILE A 109 -7.89 -6.58 1.68
C ILE A 109 -7.37 -5.66 2.80
N ASP A 110 -7.03 -6.23 3.95
CA ASP A 110 -6.46 -5.48 5.08
C ASP A 110 -5.08 -4.92 4.77
N SER A 111 -4.31 -5.55 3.86
CA SER A 111 -3.04 -4.97 3.39
C SER A 111 -3.25 -3.64 2.67
N ILE A 112 -4.28 -3.55 1.84
CA ILE A 112 -4.65 -2.31 1.14
C ILE A 112 -5.18 -1.28 2.13
N ARG A 113 -6.17 -1.68 2.93
CA ARG A 113 -6.82 -0.81 3.92
C ARG A 113 -5.83 -0.29 4.95
N GLY A 114 -5.02 -1.18 5.53
CA GLY A 114 -4.00 -0.82 6.51
C GLY A 114 -2.98 0.17 5.96
N THR A 115 -2.57 -0.01 4.71
CA THR A 115 -1.69 0.95 4.03
C THR A 115 -2.38 2.31 3.86
N LEU A 116 -3.60 2.35 3.31
CA LEU A 116 -4.31 3.61 3.06
C LEU A 116 -4.69 4.36 4.34
N THR A 117 -4.93 3.64 5.44
CA THR A 117 -5.26 4.24 6.74
C THR A 117 -4.04 4.53 7.61
N GLY A 118 -2.84 4.10 7.17
CA GLY A 118 -1.63 4.18 7.99
C GLY A 118 -1.68 3.29 9.24
N ASN A 119 -2.48 2.21 9.22
CA ASN A 119 -2.64 1.31 10.36
C ASN A 119 -1.55 0.21 10.36
N ARG A 120 -0.38 0.58 10.89
CA ARG A 120 0.77 -0.33 11.02
C ARG A 120 0.40 -1.63 11.73
N ALA A 121 -0.30 -1.55 12.87
CA ALA A 121 -0.66 -2.71 13.66
C ALA A 121 -1.56 -3.70 12.90
N ALA A 122 -2.44 -3.20 12.01
CA ALA A 122 -3.24 -4.06 11.14
C ALA A 122 -2.38 -4.80 10.11
N LEU A 123 -1.38 -4.14 9.54
CA LEU A 123 -0.47 -4.76 8.57
C LEU A 123 0.42 -5.82 9.23
N GLU A 124 0.98 -5.52 10.40
CA GLU A 124 1.92 -6.41 11.11
C GLU A 124 1.26 -7.69 11.65
N ARG A 125 -0.08 -7.77 11.68
CA ARG A 125 -0.78 -9.03 12.01
C ARG A 125 -0.53 -10.14 10.98
N SER A 126 -0.40 -9.77 9.72
CA SER A 126 -0.37 -10.70 8.60
C SER A 126 0.88 -10.58 7.72
N TYR A 127 1.68 -9.52 7.92
CA TYR A 127 2.82 -9.22 7.07
C TYR A 127 4.02 -8.72 7.84
N LEU A 128 5.21 -9.10 7.37
CA LEU A 128 6.47 -8.45 7.70
C LEU A 128 6.63 -7.22 6.79
N LEU A 129 6.98 -6.08 7.38
CA LEU A 129 7.07 -4.80 6.68
C LEU A 129 8.53 -4.41 6.47
N HIS A 130 8.89 -4.10 5.23
CA HIS A 130 10.21 -3.56 4.88
C HIS A 130 10.03 -2.24 4.14
N LEU A 131 10.59 -1.17 4.68
CA LEU A 131 10.57 0.16 4.07
C LEU A 131 11.95 0.50 3.51
N ALA A 132 11.95 1.05 2.30
CA ALA A 132 13.13 1.61 1.66
C ALA A 132 12.81 2.98 1.07
N GLY A 133 13.79 3.90 1.07
CA GLY A 133 13.67 5.23 0.48
C GLY A 133 13.52 6.34 1.51
N THR A 134 12.86 7.42 1.11
CA THR A 134 12.65 8.65 1.88
C THR A 134 11.17 9.04 1.79
N SER A 135 10.71 10.05 2.55
CA SER A 135 9.34 10.56 2.45
C SER A 135 8.95 10.97 1.02
N ASP A 136 9.89 11.51 0.23
CA ASP A 136 9.60 11.93 -1.16
C ASP A 136 9.46 10.75 -2.13
N LYS A 137 10.15 9.64 -1.87
CA LYS A 137 10.12 8.42 -2.71
C LYS A 137 10.39 7.21 -1.85
N TRP A 138 9.35 6.46 -1.57
CA TRP A 138 9.41 5.28 -0.70
C TRP A 138 8.83 4.04 -1.38
N THR A 139 9.27 2.90 -0.90
CA THR A 139 8.75 1.59 -1.26
C THR A 139 8.55 0.78 0.01
N LEU A 140 7.31 0.39 0.28
CA LEU A 140 6.91 -0.50 1.36
C LEU A 140 6.65 -1.89 0.80
N THR A 141 7.41 -2.87 1.26
CA THR A 141 7.24 -4.28 0.89
C THR A 141 6.57 -5.01 2.04
N LEU A 142 5.49 -5.72 1.73
CA LEU A 142 4.75 -6.57 2.66
C LEU A 142 5.00 -8.03 2.27
N LEU A 143 5.60 -8.80 3.17
CA LEU A 143 5.83 -10.24 3.01
C LEU A 143 4.88 -10.98 3.95
N PRO A 144 4.03 -11.91 3.45
CA PRO A 144 3.14 -12.68 4.29
C PRO A 144 3.89 -13.39 5.43
N SER A 145 3.38 -13.29 6.65
CA SER A 145 3.92 -13.98 7.84
C SER A 145 3.31 -15.36 8.05
N GLU A 146 2.15 -15.63 7.43
CA GLU A 146 1.43 -16.88 7.54
C GLU A 146 1.43 -17.66 6.23
N GLN A 147 1.61 -18.99 6.30
CA GLN A 147 1.65 -19.88 5.13
C GLN A 147 0.36 -19.83 4.30
N LYS A 148 -0.79 -19.67 4.95
CA LYS A 148 -2.09 -19.58 4.25
C LYS A 148 -2.18 -18.35 3.36
N ILE A 149 -1.66 -17.20 3.82
CA ILE A 149 -1.63 -15.96 3.03
C ILE A 149 -0.54 -16.08 1.95
N ALA A 150 0.62 -16.65 2.29
CA ALA A 150 1.70 -16.90 1.33
C ALA A 150 1.30 -17.84 0.19
N ALA A 151 0.31 -18.71 0.41
CA ALA A 151 -0.27 -19.56 -0.64
C ALA A 151 -1.10 -18.78 -1.69
N LEU A 152 -1.50 -17.53 -1.38
CA LEU A 152 -2.23 -16.64 -2.31
C LEU A 152 -1.33 -15.57 -2.89
N VAL A 153 -0.50 -14.94 -2.06
CA VAL A 153 0.37 -13.83 -2.46
C VAL A 153 1.76 -14.01 -1.87
N GLN A 154 2.78 -13.92 -2.71
CA GLN A 154 4.18 -14.00 -2.28
C GLN A 154 4.68 -12.66 -1.74
N ARG A 155 4.25 -11.55 -2.35
CA ARG A 155 4.71 -10.21 -1.99
C ARG A 155 3.72 -9.15 -2.48
N ILE A 156 3.53 -8.12 -1.66
CA ILE A 156 2.86 -6.89 -2.04
C ILE A 156 3.91 -5.78 -1.95
N THR A 157 4.03 -4.96 -2.99
CA THR A 157 4.93 -3.81 -3.00
C THR A 157 4.12 -2.56 -3.25
N VAL A 158 4.14 -1.64 -2.29
CA VAL A 158 3.46 -0.35 -2.39
C VAL A 158 4.53 0.73 -2.53
N SER A 159 4.41 1.58 -3.54
CA SER A 159 5.34 2.69 -3.73
C SER A 159 4.63 4.02 -3.82
N GLY A 160 5.31 5.07 -3.39
CA GLY A 160 4.72 6.39 -3.39
C GLY A 160 5.70 7.50 -2.98
N GLY A 161 5.14 8.62 -2.55
CA GLY A 161 5.90 9.76 -2.03
C GLY A 161 4.97 10.74 -1.33
N ARG A 162 5.50 11.41 -0.29
CA ARG A 162 4.78 12.41 0.51
C ARG A 162 3.44 11.91 1.04
N GLY A 163 3.47 10.68 1.63
CA GLY A 163 2.28 10.04 2.18
C GLY A 163 1.21 9.65 1.15
N ARG A 164 1.51 9.63 -0.14
CA ARG A 164 0.57 9.25 -1.21
C ARG A 164 1.04 8.00 -1.93
N VAL A 165 0.15 7.02 -2.06
CA VAL A 165 0.37 5.82 -2.86
C VAL A 165 0.33 6.16 -4.35
N ARG A 166 1.32 5.66 -5.11
CA ARG A 166 1.44 5.84 -6.56
C ARG A 166 1.32 4.54 -7.33
N SER A 167 1.74 3.44 -6.72
CA SER A 167 1.59 2.11 -7.32
C SER A 167 1.46 1.04 -6.26
N ILE A 168 0.76 -0.02 -6.64
CA ILE A 168 0.67 -1.25 -5.86
C ILE A 168 0.96 -2.41 -6.81
N GLU A 169 1.92 -3.25 -6.44
CA GLU A 169 2.25 -4.46 -7.18
C GLU A 169 1.94 -5.68 -6.31
N TYR A 170 1.27 -6.66 -6.89
CA TYR A 170 1.01 -7.97 -6.31
C TYR A 170 1.76 -9.02 -7.08
N LEU A 171 2.55 -9.83 -6.39
CA LEU A 171 3.12 -11.08 -6.90
C LEU A 171 2.35 -12.21 -6.23
N GLN A 172 1.56 -12.95 -7.01
CA GLN A 172 0.76 -14.06 -6.53
C GLN A 172 1.60 -15.35 -6.40
N ALA A 173 1.11 -16.32 -5.66
CA ALA A 173 1.83 -17.58 -5.44
C ALA A 173 1.98 -18.42 -6.71
N ASP A 174 1.06 -18.31 -7.66
CA ASP A 174 1.07 -18.95 -8.97
C ASP A 174 2.01 -18.27 -9.99
N GLY A 175 2.65 -17.16 -9.60
CA GLY A 175 3.53 -16.37 -10.46
C GLY A 175 2.84 -15.24 -11.21
N ASP A 176 1.51 -15.13 -11.12
CA ASP A 176 0.78 -14.01 -11.69
C ASP A 176 1.20 -12.70 -11.00
N ARG A 177 1.25 -11.63 -11.79
CA ARG A 177 1.62 -10.30 -11.31
C ARG A 177 0.58 -9.27 -11.73
N SER A 178 0.18 -8.41 -10.81
CA SER A 178 -0.63 -7.23 -11.10
C SER A 178 0.11 -5.98 -10.66
N LEU A 179 0.24 -5.00 -11.55
CA LEU A 179 0.76 -3.67 -11.26
C LEU A 179 -0.35 -2.64 -11.46
N LEU A 180 -0.79 -2.05 -10.38
CA LEU A 180 -1.74 -0.95 -10.35
C LEU A 180 -0.97 0.38 -10.24
N THR A 181 -1.09 1.23 -11.24
CA THR A 181 -0.55 2.60 -11.23
C THR A 181 -1.68 3.57 -10.90
N ILE A 182 -1.44 4.51 -9.98
CA ILE A 182 -2.45 5.40 -9.40
C ILE A 182 -2.04 6.85 -9.62
N GLU A 183 -2.90 7.62 -10.25
CA GLU A 183 -2.73 9.05 -10.50
C GLU A 183 -3.84 9.83 -9.79
N PRO A 184 -3.52 10.57 -8.71
CA PRO A 184 -4.52 11.37 -7.99
C PRO A 184 -5.20 12.40 -8.90
N ILE A 185 -6.51 12.55 -8.73
CA ILE A 185 -7.28 13.62 -9.35
C ILE A 185 -7.33 14.77 -8.34
N GLU A 186 -6.66 15.86 -8.67
CA GLU A 186 -6.71 17.06 -7.83
C GLU A 186 -8.10 17.71 -7.94
N THR A 187 -8.80 17.81 -6.80
CA THR A 187 -10.03 18.59 -6.72
C THR A 187 -9.61 20.06 -6.59
N ARG A 188 -9.97 20.85 -7.58
CA ARG A 188 -9.82 22.32 -7.50
C ARG A 188 -10.77 22.93 -6.49
#